data_cabbf8326d383914c280125cc56be22c
#
_entry.id   cabbf8326d383914c280125cc56be22c
#
_cell.length_a   1.000
_cell.length_b   1.000
_cell.length_c   1.000
_cell.angle_alpha   90.00
_cell.angle_beta   90.00
_cell.angle_gamma   90.00
#
_symmetry.space_group_name_H-M   'P 1'
#
loop_
_entity.id
_entity.type
_entity.pdbx_description
1 polymer ?
#
loop_
_entity_poly.entity_id
_entity_poly.type
_entity_poly.pdbx_seq_one_letter_code
_entity_poly.pdbx_strand_id
1 'polypeptide(L)'
;MRHVFDVSDTNSRYNRPIALWAMQDRYAESVKETLESTFGELEEKQDIATALISAARNAVDDNFPDYLSDLMYFKENSFLEELDDLNVEVIFKEILKISVAYIALVRCGYPADEYLSFEDFQGIAPIPPTGTSRAKTTTAAETLRPL
;
A
#
# COMPACT_ATOMS: atom_id res chain seq x y z
N MET A 1 23.29 14.31 14.71
CA MET A 1 22.34 13.45 13.98
C MET A 1 21.95 12.30 14.90
N ARG A 2 20.67 12.11 15.23
CA ARG A 2 20.23 10.96 16.02
C ARG A 2 19.83 9.85 15.03
N HIS A 3 20.48 8.68 15.14
CA HIS A 3 20.06 7.49 14.41
C HIS A 3 18.87 6.88 15.12
N VAL A 4 17.75 6.74 14.42
CA VAL A 4 16.56 6.02 14.89
C VAL A 4 16.57 4.68 14.19
N PHE A 5 16.57 3.59 14.96
CA PHE A 5 16.50 2.24 14.44
C PHE A 5 15.13 1.65 14.73
N ASP A 6 14.56 0.94 13.78
CA ASP A 6 13.41 0.09 14.06
C ASP A 6 13.87 -1.12 14.90
N VAL A 7 12.95 -1.64 15.69
CA VAL A 7 13.25 -2.79 16.54
C VAL A 7 13.58 -4.03 15.72
N SER A 8 13.00 -4.14 14.52
CA SER A 8 13.33 -5.23 13.58
C SER A 8 14.78 -5.18 13.09
N ASP A 9 15.40 -3.99 13.13
CA ASP A 9 16.81 -3.78 12.76
C ASP A 9 17.79 -4.14 13.90
N THR A 10 17.27 -4.50 15.08
CA THR A 10 18.08 -4.81 16.24
C THR A 10 18.10 -6.31 16.52
N ASN A 11 19.30 -6.89 16.60
CA ASN A 11 19.48 -8.24 17.08
C ASN A 11 19.23 -8.27 18.59
N SER A 12 17.98 -8.51 18.99
CA SER A 12 17.66 -8.67 20.41
C SER A 12 18.24 -9.96 20.96
N ARG A 13 19.19 -9.85 21.87
CA ARG A 13 19.68 -11.00 22.66
C ARG A 13 18.61 -11.61 23.55
N TYR A 14 17.51 -10.92 23.69
CA TYR A 14 16.33 -11.33 24.46
C TYR A 14 15.19 -11.47 23.48
N ASN A 15 14.85 -12.69 23.12
CA ASN A 15 13.75 -13.06 22.23
C ASN A 15 12.39 -12.75 22.87
N ARG A 16 12.21 -11.53 23.38
CA ARG A 16 10.92 -11.07 23.89
C ARG A 16 10.15 -10.43 22.73
N PRO A 17 8.97 -10.96 22.40
CA PRO A 17 8.11 -10.28 21.47
C PRO A 17 7.83 -8.88 22.02
N ILE A 18 8.08 -7.86 21.19
CA ILE A 18 7.72 -6.50 21.56
C ILE A 18 6.20 -6.47 21.57
N ALA A 19 5.66 -6.08 22.72
CA ALA A 19 4.24 -5.83 22.80
C ALA A 19 3.94 -4.63 21.86
N LEU A 20 3.37 -4.93 20.71
CA LEU A 20 2.76 -3.90 19.87
C LEU A 20 1.68 -3.23 20.69
N TRP A 21 1.54 -1.92 20.53
CA TRP A 21 0.48 -1.18 21.17
C TRP A 21 -0.88 -1.75 20.73
N ALA A 22 -1.67 -2.20 21.69
CA ALA A 22 -3.02 -2.70 21.41
C ALA A 22 -4.05 -1.62 21.77
N MET A 23 -4.93 -1.33 20.83
CA MET A 23 -6.03 -0.42 21.05
C MET A 23 -6.93 -0.96 22.16
N GLN A 24 -7.37 -0.08 23.05
CA GLN A 24 -8.31 -0.42 24.10
C GLN A 24 -9.66 0.25 23.84
N ASP A 25 -10.75 -0.50 23.89
CA ASP A 25 -12.10 -0.05 23.57
C ASP A 25 -12.54 1.21 24.34
N ARG A 26 -12.02 1.39 25.56
CA ARG A 26 -12.32 2.58 26.37
C ARG A 26 -11.85 3.89 25.74
N TYR A 27 -10.95 3.85 24.78
CA TYR A 27 -10.44 5.03 24.06
C TYR A 27 -11.05 5.19 22.67
N ALA A 28 -11.96 4.29 22.27
CA ALA A 28 -12.48 4.25 20.91
C ALA A 28 -13.04 5.61 20.45
N GLU A 29 -13.90 6.22 21.24
CA GLU A 29 -14.52 7.50 20.87
C GLU A 29 -13.49 8.64 20.81
N SER A 30 -12.58 8.74 21.77
CA SER A 30 -11.52 9.75 21.75
C SER A 30 -10.58 9.59 20.56
N VAL A 31 -10.32 8.36 20.13
CA VAL A 31 -9.52 8.08 18.93
C VAL A 31 -10.25 8.52 17.67
N LYS A 32 -11.54 8.17 17.53
CA LYS A 32 -12.36 8.59 16.39
C LYS A 32 -12.43 10.12 16.27
N GLU A 33 -12.70 10.83 17.39
CA GLU A 33 -12.70 12.28 17.46
C GLU A 33 -11.34 12.88 17.02
N THR A 34 -10.25 12.27 17.46
CA THR A 34 -8.89 12.70 17.07
C THR A 34 -8.63 12.47 15.59
N LEU A 35 -9.06 11.33 15.05
CA LEU A 35 -8.94 11.04 13.62
C LEU A 35 -9.75 12.04 12.78
N GLU A 36 -11.00 12.32 13.17
CA GLU A 36 -11.83 13.31 12.47
C GLU A 36 -11.25 14.73 12.56
N SER A 37 -10.72 15.13 13.71
CA SER A 37 -10.13 16.46 13.86
C SER A 37 -8.83 16.63 13.06
N THR A 38 -8.14 15.52 12.77
CA THR A 38 -6.84 15.54 12.09
C THR A 38 -6.97 15.34 10.58
N PHE A 39 -7.85 14.42 10.15
CA PHE A 39 -7.96 13.97 8.75
C PHE A 39 -9.30 14.35 8.10
N GLY A 40 -10.15 15.12 8.78
CA GLY A 40 -11.46 15.50 8.29
C GLY A 40 -12.55 14.48 8.58
N GLU A 41 -13.76 14.74 8.09
CA GLU A 41 -14.93 13.90 8.29
C GLU A 41 -14.68 12.47 7.80
N LEU A 42 -14.95 11.48 8.67
CA LEU A 42 -14.77 10.07 8.36
C LEU A 42 -16.07 9.51 7.75
N GLU A 43 -15.96 8.93 6.55
CA GLU A 43 -17.07 8.31 5.84
C GLU A 43 -17.64 7.12 6.61
N GLU A 44 -16.76 6.29 7.16
CA GLU A 44 -17.11 5.13 7.96
C GLU A 44 -16.39 5.20 9.30
N LYS A 45 -17.16 5.03 10.41
CA LYS A 45 -16.64 5.09 11.79
C LYS A 45 -17.41 4.21 12.76
N GLN A 46 -17.98 3.11 12.26
CA GLN A 46 -18.73 2.17 13.10
C GLN A 46 -17.85 1.62 14.23
N ASP A 47 -16.64 1.24 13.88
CA ASP A 47 -15.59 0.83 14.80
C ASP A 47 -14.28 1.58 14.54
N ILE A 48 -13.24 1.29 15.33
CA ILE A 48 -11.94 1.95 15.17
C ILE A 48 -11.25 1.54 13.87
N ALA A 49 -11.43 0.29 13.43
CA ALA A 49 -10.78 -0.20 12.22
C ALA A 49 -11.34 0.51 10.98
N THR A 50 -12.66 0.65 10.85
CA THR A 50 -13.29 1.41 9.76
C THR A 50 -12.94 2.90 9.83
N ALA A 51 -12.85 3.47 11.03
CA ALA A 51 -12.40 4.84 11.22
C ALA A 51 -10.94 5.04 10.77
N LEU A 52 -10.04 4.09 11.04
CA LEU A 52 -8.64 4.12 10.58
C LEU A 52 -8.55 4.04 9.05
N ILE A 53 -9.36 3.19 8.43
CA ILE A 53 -9.43 3.08 6.96
C ILE A 53 -9.89 4.40 6.35
N SER A 54 -10.96 4.99 6.87
CA SER A 54 -11.47 6.28 6.38
C SER A 54 -10.44 7.40 6.57
N ALA A 55 -9.79 7.46 7.73
CA ALA A 55 -8.72 8.43 7.98
C ALA A 55 -7.52 8.24 7.04
N ALA A 56 -7.14 7.00 6.75
CA ALA A 56 -6.08 6.69 5.79
C ALA A 56 -6.44 7.17 4.36
N ARG A 57 -7.69 6.96 3.94
CA ARG A 57 -8.18 7.46 2.64
C ARG A 57 -8.11 8.98 2.57
N ASN A 58 -8.61 9.67 3.58
CA ASN A 58 -8.57 11.14 3.66
C ASN A 58 -7.11 11.66 3.65
N ALA A 59 -6.23 11.05 4.45
CA ALA A 59 -4.81 11.41 4.49
C ALA A 59 -4.14 11.27 3.13
N VAL A 60 -4.44 10.22 2.37
CA VAL A 60 -3.92 10.06 1.02
C VAL A 60 -4.50 11.10 0.08
N ASP A 61 -5.81 11.33 0.12
CA ASP A 61 -6.46 12.31 -0.75
C ASP A 61 -5.89 13.72 -0.55
N ASP A 62 -5.62 14.11 0.70
CA ASP A 62 -5.08 15.43 1.05
C ASP A 62 -3.60 15.60 0.63
N ASN A 63 -2.80 14.54 0.76
CA ASN A 63 -1.36 14.62 0.50
C ASN A 63 -0.97 14.19 -0.93
N PHE A 64 -1.84 13.52 -1.67
CA PHE A 64 -1.52 13.00 -2.99
C PHE A 64 -1.02 14.06 -3.99
N PRO A 65 -1.60 15.27 -4.05
CA PRO A 65 -1.12 16.31 -4.96
C PRO A 65 0.37 16.63 -4.81
N ASP A 66 0.91 16.52 -3.59
CA ASP A 66 2.32 16.78 -3.31
C ASP A 66 3.25 15.71 -3.94
N TYR A 67 2.75 14.47 -4.05
CA TYR A 67 3.50 13.36 -4.64
C TYR A 67 3.30 13.20 -6.14
N LEU A 68 2.25 13.78 -6.70
CA LEU A 68 1.90 13.61 -8.12
C LEU A 68 3.01 14.06 -9.05
N SER A 69 3.64 15.19 -8.74
CA SER A 69 4.75 15.73 -9.53
C SER A 69 5.94 14.77 -9.57
N ASP A 70 6.31 14.20 -8.43
CA ASP A 70 7.41 13.25 -8.33
C ASP A 70 7.05 11.94 -9.03
N LEU A 71 5.82 11.46 -8.86
CA LEU A 71 5.31 10.27 -9.55
C LEU A 71 5.41 10.40 -11.07
N MET A 72 4.99 11.54 -11.62
CA MET A 72 5.06 11.79 -13.05
C MET A 72 6.49 11.88 -13.56
N TYR A 73 7.42 12.42 -12.78
CA TYR A 73 8.84 12.44 -13.10
C TYR A 73 9.44 11.03 -13.15
N PHE A 74 9.09 10.14 -12.20
CA PHE A 74 9.60 8.78 -12.15
C PHE A 74 8.82 7.78 -13.00
N LYS A 75 7.76 8.20 -13.68
CA LYS A 75 6.98 7.37 -14.60
C LYS A 75 7.82 6.85 -15.76
N GLU A 76 8.69 7.70 -16.29
CA GLU A 76 9.57 7.39 -17.42
C GLU A 76 10.52 6.23 -17.08
N ASN A 77 10.63 5.24 -17.97
CA ASN A 77 11.39 4.00 -17.78
C ASN A 77 10.88 3.10 -16.63
N SER A 78 9.65 3.29 -16.16
CA SER A 78 9.01 2.45 -15.17
C SER A 78 7.89 1.60 -15.78
N PHE A 79 7.29 0.71 -14.99
CA PHE A 79 6.12 -0.07 -15.43
C PHE A 79 4.87 0.81 -15.66
N LEU A 80 4.89 2.07 -15.22
CA LEU A 80 3.81 3.03 -15.40
C LEU A 80 3.92 3.80 -16.73
N GLU A 81 5.03 3.66 -17.48
CA GLU A 81 5.31 4.46 -18.66
C GLU A 81 4.24 4.32 -19.75
N GLU A 82 3.70 3.11 -19.92
CA GLU A 82 2.67 2.82 -20.92
C GLU A 82 1.26 3.31 -20.53
N LEU A 83 1.07 3.72 -19.27
CA LEU A 83 -0.20 4.24 -18.80
C LEU A 83 -0.31 5.73 -19.07
N ASP A 84 -1.52 6.20 -19.39
CA ASP A 84 -1.78 7.63 -19.42
C ASP A 84 -1.78 8.23 -18.00
N ASP A 85 -1.58 9.53 -17.89
CA ASP A 85 -1.37 10.22 -16.62
C ASP A 85 -2.55 10.07 -15.65
N LEU A 86 -3.78 10.06 -16.19
CA LEU A 86 -4.98 9.89 -15.37
C LEU A 86 -5.05 8.48 -14.77
N ASN A 87 -4.74 7.46 -15.56
CA ASN A 87 -4.71 6.08 -15.07
C ASN A 87 -3.58 5.86 -14.06
N VAL A 88 -2.41 6.49 -14.27
CA VAL A 88 -1.32 6.49 -13.30
C VAL A 88 -1.78 7.09 -11.98
N GLU A 89 -2.42 8.26 -12.02
CA GLU A 89 -2.93 8.93 -10.83
C GLU A 89 -3.93 8.06 -10.07
N VAL A 90 -4.96 7.57 -10.75
CA VAL A 90 -6.03 6.77 -10.13
C VAL A 90 -5.47 5.48 -9.52
N ILE A 91 -4.69 4.73 -10.28
CA ILE A 91 -4.15 3.44 -9.82
C ILE A 91 -3.22 3.63 -8.62
N PHE A 92 -2.30 4.60 -8.71
CA PHE A 92 -1.33 4.83 -7.64
C PHE A 92 -2.00 5.35 -6.36
N LYS A 93 -3.01 6.20 -6.50
CA LYS A 93 -3.79 6.72 -5.39
C LYS A 93 -4.53 5.62 -4.64
N GLU A 94 -5.17 4.70 -5.35
CA GLU A 94 -5.84 3.56 -4.73
C GLU A 94 -4.85 2.60 -4.04
N ILE A 95 -3.69 2.34 -4.65
CA ILE A 95 -2.61 1.58 -4.01
C ILE A 95 -2.20 2.21 -2.68
N LEU A 96 -2.00 3.53 -2.67
CA LEU A 96 -1.59 4.24 -1.46
C LEU A 96 -2.66 4.15 -0.37
N LYS A 97 -3.95 4.36 -0.70
CA LYS A 97 -5.05 4.27 0.24
C LYS A 97 -5.08 2.92 0.95
N ILE A 98 -5.02 1.85 0.18
CA ILE A 98 -5.04 0.48 0.73
C ILE A 98 -3.78 0.20 1.55
N SER A 99 -2.61 0.61 1.06
CA SER A 99 -1.34 0.38 1.76
C SER A 99 -1.26 1.12 3.08
N VAL A 100 -1.68 2.39 3.13
CA VAL A 100 -1.71 3.19 4.35
C VAL A 100 -2.72 2.62 5.34
N ALA A 101 -3.91 2.24 4.88
CA ALA A 101 -4.93 1.59 5.71
C ALA A 101 -4.42 0.27 6.30
N TYR A 102 -3.80 -0.58 5.48
CA TYR A 102 -3.20 -1.84 5.93
C TYR A 102 -2.15 -1.61 7.04
N ILE A 103 -1.23 -0.68 6.82
CA ILE A 103 -0.18 -0.35 7.81
C ILE A 103 -0.81 0.18 9.11
N ALA A 104 -1.82 1.04 9.01
CA ALA A 104 -2.51 1.60 10.17
C ALA A 104 -3.21 0.51 11.00
N LEU A 105 -3.95 -0.40 10.33
CA LEU A 105 -4.61 -1.52 10.99
C LEU A 105 -3.61 -2.43 11.71
N VAL A 106 -2.59 -2.89 11.01
CA VAL A 106 -1.56 -3.79 11.59
C VAL A 106 -0.87 -3.13 12.78
N ARG A 107 -0.51 -1.85 12.69
CA ARG A 107 0.14 -1.12 13.80
C ARG A 107 -0.76 -0.94 15.00
N CYS A 108 -2.06 -0.84 14.79
CA CYS A 108 -3.04 -0.75 15.87
C CYS A 108 -3.49 -2.12 16.40
N GLY A 109 -2.95 -3.21 15.86
CA GLY A 109 -3.22 -4.58 16.30
C GLY A 109 -4.52 -5.18 15.75
N TYR A 110 -5.07 -4.59 14.67
CA TYR A 110 -6.22 -5.15 13.98
C TYR A 110 -5.79 -6.14 12.89
N PRO A 111 -6.54 -7.24 12.71
CA PRO A 111 -6.30 -8.18 11.61
C PRO A 111 -6.73 -7.52 10.29
N ALA A 112 -5.74 -7.00 9.55
CA ALA A 112 -6.02 -6.22 8.34
C ALA A 112 -6.76 -7.04 7.26
N ASP A 113 -6.57 -8.35 7.23
CA ASP A 113 -7.22 -9.29 6.32
C ASP A 113 -8.72 -9.49 6.57
N GLU A 114 -9.24 -9.09 7.73
CA GLU A 114 -10.68 -9.05 8.00
C GLU A 114 -11.36 -7.82 7.40
N TYR A 115 -10.61 -6.76 7.13
CA TYR A 115 -11.11 -5.46 6.68
C TYR A 115 -10.72 -5.12 5.24
N LEU A 116 -9.60 -5.65 4.77
CA LEU A 116 -9.06 -5.43 3.43
C LEU A 116 -8.87 -6.78 2.74
N SER A 117 -9.52 -6.96 1.61
CA SER A 117 -9.39 -8.20 0.84
C SER A 117 -8.13 -8.18 -0.03
N PHE A 118 -7.64 -9.35 -0.39
CA PHE A 118 -6.57 -9.45 -1.38
C PHE A 118 -7.01 -8.92 -2.75
N GLU A 119 -8.31 -8.93 -3.03
CA GLU A 119 -8.90 -8.41 -4.27
C GLU A 119 -8.78 -6.88 -4.36
N ASP A 120 -8.78 -6.17 -3.22
CA ASP A 120 -8.55 -4.73 -3.17
C ASP A 120 -7.15 -4.36 -3.70
N PHE A 121 -6.19 -5.27 -3.54
CA PHE A 121 -4.84 -5.13 -4.12
C PHE A 121 -4.75 -5.63 -5.57
N GLN A 122 -5.70 -6.45 -6.04
CA GLN A 122 -5.69 -7.00 -7.41
C GLN A 122 -6.25 -6.03 -8.47
N GLY A 123 -7.00 -5.02 -8.07
CA GLY A 123 -7.40 -3.91 -8.95
C GLY A 123 -6.20 -3.12 -9.48
N ILE A 124 -5.05 -3.35 -8.87
CA ILE A 124 -3.74 -2.93 -9.32
C ILE A 124 -3.33 -3.92 -10.41
N ALA A 125 -3.26 -3.48 -11.67
CA ALA A 125 -2.76 -4.28 -12.77
C ALA A 125 -1.51 -5.08 -12.33
N PRO A 126 -1.41 -6.38 -12.66
CA PRO A 126 -0.34 -7.20 -12.14
C PRO A 126 0.99 -6.55 -12.50
N ILE A 127 1.72 -6.11 -11.48
CA ILE A 127 3.10 -5.68 -11.64
C ILE A 127 3.84 -6.92 -12.12
N PRO A 128 4.31 -6.97 -13.39
CA PRO A 128 5.05 -8.14 -13.84
C PRO A 128 6.27 -8.29 -12.93
N PRO A 129 6.58 -9.50 -12.44
CA PRO A 129 7.73 -9.70 -11.58
C PRO A 129 8.97 -9.18 -12.32
N THR A 130 9.61 -8.16 -11.75
CA THR A 130 10.86 -7.60 -12.23
C THR A 130 11.90 -8.73 -12.26
N GLY A 131 12.13 -9.33 -13.43
CA GLY A 131 13.17 -10.33 -13.55
C GLY A 131 12.96 -11.47 -14.54
N THR A 132 11.92 -11.47 -15.34
CA THR A 132 11.85 -12.45 -16.44
C THR A 132 12.27 -11.79 -17.73
N SER A 133 13.58 -11.82 -17.99
CA SER A 133 14.14 -11.59 -19.31
C SER A 133 13.38 -12.46 -20.32
N ARG A 134 12.62 -11.81 -21.19
CA ARG A 134 11.89 -12.47 -22.27
C ARG A 134 12.91 -13.08 -23.23
N ALA A 135 13.29 -14.33 -22.98
CA ALA A 135 13.99 -15.14 -23.96
C ALA A 135 13.11 -15.20 -25.22
N LYS A 136 13.55 -14.52 -26.28
CA LYS A 136 12.97 -14.67 -27.60
C LYS A 136 13.20 -16.12 -28.05
N THR A 137 12.19 -16.95 -27.91
CA THR A 137 12.17 -18.27 -28.52
C THR A 137 11.96 -18.07 -30.02
N THR A 138 13.06 -18.00 -30.76
CA THR A 138 13.05 -18.08 -32.20
C THR A 138 12.75 -19.54 -32.55
N THR A 139 11.51 -19.83 -32.89
CA THR A 139 11.15 -21.12 -33.46
C THR A 139 11.64 -21.12 -34.92
N ALA A 140 12.78 -21.72 -35.14
CA ALA A 140 13.22 -22.07 -36.47
C ALA A 140 12.34 -23.23 -36.96
N ALA A 141 11.42 -22.95 -37.85
CA ALA A 141 10.70 -23.96 -38.61
C ALA A 141 11.69 -24.52 -39.64
N GLU A 142 12.21 -25.70 -39.36
CA GLU A 142 13.06 -26.46 -40.27
C GLU A 142 12.16 -27.15 -41.29
N THR A 143 12.22 -26.67 -42.51
CA THR A 143 11.54 -27.22 -43.69
C THR A 143 12.31 -28.46 -44.15
N LEU A 144 11.87 -29.64 -43.77
CA LEU A 144 12.27 -30.89 -44.41
C LEU A 144 11.45 -31.10 -45.69
N ARG A 145 12.08 -31.01 -46.86
CA ARG A 145 11.59 -31.52 -48.12
C ARG A 145 12.04 -32.98 -48.29
N PRO A 146 11.19 -33.91 -48.65
CA PRO A 146 11.60 -35.22 -49.10
C PRO A 146 11.98 -35.19 -50.59
N LEU A 147 12.96 -36.01 -50.93
CA LEU A 147 13.32 -36.41 -52.30
C LEU A 147 12.26 -37.38 -52.87
#